data_c1269789b2bd65c395f1ca64acba6240
#
_entry.id   c1269789b2bd65c395f1ca64acba6240
#
_cell.length_a   1.000
_cell.length_b   1.000
_cell.length_c   1.000
_cell.angle_alpha   90.00
_cell.angle_beta   90.00
_cell.angle_gamma   90.00
#
_symmetry.space_group_name_H-M   'P 1'
#
loop_
_entity.id
_entity.type
_entity.pdbx_description
1 polymer ?
#
loop_
_entity_poly.entity_id
_entity_poly.type
_entity_poly.pdbx_seq_one_letter_code
_entity_poly.pdbx_strand_id
1 'polypeptide(L)'
;MKKKILAFILAAAMLLSLSACAKDTPQNPGTEANAAPAQTENNPSAETPDTQEPVEITFWHSYSEGEEKIFTESVLTAFEKQHPNIKVNAIRMPYEGLDEQLITAVTGDAAPDVIRLDLTWVPQMAKLGALECLNDYAGFDDIFAGIMPGSMSTTLYKGQNYGLPLNANTTVAVYNNAVLQEYGFDAPPETLDALMGALDKTDPAEEKWLFAVSGSYNWAMLPFIWTLGGSVTDGDYTTASGYLNGADTVKALDTIVGWYKDGVIGPAIMGEQPDGWGGIEAGNYTMIVEGPWFFSSEDKLDTYTPALMPSVDGRSISIVGGEDIVMTSTSSKKDAAWTFRKFM
;
A
#
# COMPACT_ATOMS: atom_id res chain seq x y z
N MET A 1 49.25 18.36 -14.47
CA MET A 1 49.59 17.30 -15.40
C MET A 1 49.92 15.97 -14.72
N LYS A 2 49.24 15.59 -13.60
CA LYS A 2 49.51 14.31 -12.88
C LYS A 2 48.24 13.48 -12.60
N LYS A 3 47.10 13.72 -13.29
CA LYS A 3 45.83 12.98 -13.13
C LYS A 3 45.36 12.25 -14.40
N LYS A 4 46.17 12.09 -15.43
CA LYS A 4 45.81 11.42 -16.69
C LYS A 4 46.58 10.11 -16.98
N ILE A 5 47.38 9.60 -16.05
CA ILE A 5 48.22 8.40 -16.25
C ILE A 5 47.65 7.16 -15.52
N LEU A 6 46.62 7.28 -14.67
CA LEU A 6 46.06 6.13 -13.90
C LEU A 6 44.89 5.44 -14.58
N ALA A 7 44.42 5.88 -15.74
CA ALA A 7 43.28 5.32 -16.47
C ALA A 7 43.63 4.31 -17.57
N PHE A 8 44.91 4.01 -17.79
CA PHE A 8 45.37 3.17 -18.91
C PHE A 8 45.95 1.81 -18.51
N ILE A 9 45.99 1.45 -17.22
CA ILE A 9 46.56 0.17 -16.72
C ILE A 9 45.51 -0.86 -16.35
N LEU A 10 44.19 -0.53 -16.33
CA LEU A 10 43.13 -1.49 -15.98
C LEU A 10 42.40 -2.13 -17.18
N ALA A 11 42.84 -1.87 -18.42
CA ALA A 11 42.18 -2.38 -19.64
C ALA A 11 42.94 -3.55 -20.34
N ALA A 12 43.95 -4.15 -19.72
CA ALA A 12 44.82 -5.13 -20.39
C ALA A 12 44.83 -6.54 -19.74
N ALA A 13 43.85 -6.89 -18.85
CA ALA A 13 43.86 -8.16 -18.12
C ALA A 13 42.67 -9.09 -18.40
N MET A 14 41.85 -8.88 -19.43
CA MET A 14 40.68 -9.75 -19.74
C MET A 14 40.68 -10.20 -21.23
N LEU A 15 41.74 -10.82 -21.67
CA LEU A 15 41.75 -11.56 -22.93
C LEU A 15 42.80 -12.67 -22.82
N LEU A 16 42.38 -13.85 -22.34
CA LEU A 16 43.06 -15.12 -22.56
C LEU A 16 42.38 -16.24 -21.71
N SER A 17 41.33 -16.89 -22.26
CA SER A 17 41.07 -18.31 -22.01
C SER A 17 39.91 -18.79 -22.89
N LEU A 18 40.22 -19.01 -24.14
CA LEU A 18 39.43 -19.83 -25.05
C LEU A 18 40.40 -20.87 -25.60
N SER A 19 40.25 -22.14 -25.29
CA SER A 19 40.55 -23.24 -26.20
C SER A 19 40.45 -24.62 -25.53
N ALA A 20 39.82 -25.52 -26.27
CA ALA A 20 39.99 -26.97 -26.35
C ALA A 20 39.09 -27.81 -25.42
N CYS A 21 38.41 -28.87 -25.85
CA CYS A 21 38.43 -29.66 -27.09
C CYS A 21 37.16 -30.53 -27.16
N ALA A 22 36.73 -30.82 -28.37
CA ALA A 22 35.70 -31.79 -28.74
C ALA A 22 36.20 -33.22 -28.80
N LYS A 23 35.25 -34.16 -28.98
CA LYS A 23 35.27 -35.58 -29.43
C LYS A 23 35.03 -36.59 -28.32
N ASP A 24 34.23 -37.65 -28.46
CA ASP A 24 33.69 -38.42 -29.61
C ASP A 24 32.51 -39.26 -29.15
N THR A 25 31.55 -39.47 -30.04
CA THR A 25 30.52 -40.54 -29.99
C THR A 25 31.14 -41.86 -30.49
N PRO A 26 30.62 -43.04 -30.08
CA PRO A 26 29.99 -43.91 -31.11
C PRO A 26 28.71 -44.65 -30.69
N GLN A 27 27.98 -45.03 -31.75
CA GLN A 27 26.72 -45.73 -31.88
C GLN A 27 26.70 -47.19 -31.42
N ASN A 28 25.51 -47.61 -31.01
CA ASN A 28 24.62 -48.77 -31.16
C ASN A 28 25.20 -50.03 -31.85
N PRO A 29 24.62 -51.29 -31.69
CA PRO A 29 23.19 -51.62 -31.79
C PRO A 29 22.66 -52.81 -30.94
N GLY A 30 21.34 -52.79 -30.73
CA GLY A 30 20.35 -53.85 -30.78
C GLY A 30 20.43 -55.18 -30.08
N THR A 31 19.35 -55.57 -29.37
CA THR A 31 18.56 -56.77 -29.67
C THR A 31 17.33 -56.87 -28.75
N GLU A 32 16.19 -57.19 -29.36
CA GLU A 32 14.91 -57.54 -28.74
C GLU A 32 14.97 -58.82 -27.91
N ALA A 33 14.20 -58.91 -26.82
CA ALA A 33 13.56 -60.17 -26.39
C ALA A 33 12.39 -59.89 -25.44
N ASN A 34 11.31 -60.46 -25.81
CA ASN A 34 9.96 -60.59 -25.31
C ASN A 34 9.90 -61.36 -23.98
N ALA A 35 9.10 -60.95 -22.99
CA ALA A 35 8.40 -61.83 -22.02
C ALA A 35 7.30 -61.09 -21.23
N ALA A 36 6.18 -61.74 -21.06
CA ALA A 36 4.88 -61.32 -20.56
C ALA A 36 4.78 -61.27 -19.01
N PRO A 37 3.59 -61.00 -18.42
CA PRO A 37 3.39 -60.01 -17.32
C PRO A 37 3.38 -60.64 -15.93
N ALA A 38 3.87 -59.94 -14.94
CA ALA A 38 3.71 -60.22 -13.52
C ALA A 38 2.89 -59.17 -12.80
N GLN A 39 2.05 -59.61 -11.91
CA GLN A 39 0.97 -58.97 -11.20
C GLN A 39 1.43 -57.78 -10.34
N THR A 40 0.63 -56.73 -10.35
CA THR A 40 0.71 -55.54 -9.55
C THR A 40 0.33 -55.82 -8.09
N GLU A 41 1.27 -55.76 -7.16
CA GLU A 41 0.98 -55.49 -5.77
C GLU A 41 0.88 -53.96 -5.58
N ASN A 42 -0.26 -53.52 -5.10
CA ASN A 42 -0.51 -52.14 -4.68
C ASN A 42 0.30 -51.84 -3.43
N ASN A 43 1.41 -51.11 -3.58
CA ASN A 43 2.09 -50.46 -2.49
C ASN A 43 1.63 -48.96 -2.45
N PRO A 44 1.18 -48.45 -1.30
CA PRO A 44 0.79 -47.04 -1.22
C PRO A 44 2.04 -46.18 -1.53
N SER A 45 1.88 -45.34 -2.55
CA SER A 45 2.88 -44.37 -2.97
C SER A 45 3.28 -43.54 -1.76
N ALA A 46 4.47 -43.68 -1.27
CA ALA A 46 5.11 -42.72 -0.40
C ALA A 46 5.23 -41.42 -1.23
N GLU A 47 4.62 -40.37 -0.74
CA GLU A 47 4.84 -39.03 -1.25
C GLU A 47 6.33 -38.75 -1.26
N THR A 48 6.90 -38.64 -2.44
CA THR A 48 8.28 -38.19 -2.63
C THR A 48 8.33 -36.77 -2.06
N PRO A 49 9.26 -36.47 -1.13
CA PRO A 49 9.43 -35.07 -0.71
C PRO A 49 9.75 -34.25 -1.95
N ASP A 50 8.96 -33.22 -2.18
CA ASP A 50 9.20 -32.23 -3.23
C ASP A 50 10.55 -31.54 -2.93
N THR A 51 11.61 -32.04 -3.55
CA THR A 51 12.97 -31.49 -3.42
C THR A 51 13.14 -30.33 -4.40
N GLN A 52 12.28 -29.31 -4.28
CA GLN A 52 12.55 -28.05 -4.97
C GLN A 52 13.78 -27.40 -4.32
N GLU A 53 14.70 -26.92 -5.15
CA GLU A 53 15.86 -26.18 -4.66
C GLU A 53 15.40 -24.96 -3.84
N PRO A 54 16.08 -24.62 -2.74
CA PRO A 54 15.74 -23.46 -1.93
C PRO A 54 15.77 -22.18 -2.79
N VAL A 55 14.69 -21.41 -2.74
CA VAL A 55 14.56 -20.12 -3.42
C VAL A 55 14.43 -19.02 -2.39
N GLU A 56 15.22 -17.95 -2.51
CA GLU A 56 15.06 -16.75 -1.71
C GLU A 56 14.44 -15.64 -2.56
N ILE A 57 13.33 -15.06 -2.09
CA ILE A 57 12.68 -13.89 -2.69
C ILE A 57 12.91 -12.65 -1.82
N THR A 58 12.97 -11.48 -2.45
CA THR A 58 13.07 -10.19 -1.76
C THR A 58 11.69 -9.53 -1.71
N PHE A 59 11.27 -9.12 -0.52
CA PHE A 59 10.00 -8.42 -0.28
C PHE A 59 10.26 -7.05 0.33
N TRP A 60 9.87 -5.97 -0.37
CA TRP A 60 9.88 -4.62 0.17
C TRP A 60 8.52 -4.27 0.79
N HIS A 61 8.56 -3.66 1.96
CA HIS A 61 7.35 -3.21 2.67
C HIS A 61 7.60 -1.92 3.46
N SER A 62 6.52 -1.17 3.70
CA SER A 62 6.53 0.06 4.49
C SER A 62 5.73 -0.09 5.78
N TYR A 63 5.73 -1.30 6.37
CA TYR A 63 5.05 -1.54 7.64
C TYR A 63 5.57 -0.61 8.74
N SER A 64 4.68 -0.13 9.61
CA SER A 64 5.06 0.48 10.88
C SER A 64 5.82 -0.53 11.76
N GLU A 65 6.47 -0.06 12.82
CA GLU A 65 7.25 -0.94 13.72
C GLU A 65 6.38 -2.05 14.32
N GLY A 66 5.15 -1.72 14.72
CA GLY A 66 4.21 -2.70 15.27
C GLY A 66 3.73 -3.73 14.24
N GLU A 67 3.41 -3.28 13.02
CA GLU A 67 3.02 -4.17 11.92
C GLU A 67 4.18 -5.08 11.49
N GLU A 68 5.39 -4.55 11.37
CA GLU A 68 6.59 -5.31 11.02
C GLU A 68 6.87 -6.42 12.02
N LYS A 69 6.69 -6.16 13.31
CA LYS A 69 6.83 -7.18 14.36
C LYS A 69 5.84 -8.33 14.15
N ILE A 70 4.55 -8.03 13.95
CA ILE A 70 3.52 -9.04 13.70
C ILE A 70 3.82 -9.80 12.41
N PHE A 71 4.18 -9.09 11.35
CA PHE A 71 4.55 -9.70 10.07
C PHE A 71 5.70 -10.70 10.23
N THR A 72 6.80 -10.28 10.88
CA THR A 72 8.00 -11.10 11.02
C THR A 72 7.79 -12.29 11.96
N GLU A 73 7.21 -12.03 13.15
CA GLU A 73 7.09 -13.06 14.20
C GLU A 73 5.97 -14.08 13.92
N SER A 74 4.90 -13.66 13.21
CA SER A 74 3.72 -14.50 12.99
C SER A 74 3.53 -14.90 11.53
N VAL A 75 3.39 -13.91 10.63
CA VAL A 75 3.00 -14.17 9.23
C VAL A 75 4.13 -14.85 8.47
N LEU A 76 5.34 -14.29 8.52
CA LEU A 76 6.50 -14.84 7.82
C LEU A 76 6.89 -16.21 8.37
N THR A 77 6.86 -16.37 9.69
CA THR A 77 7.10 -17.67 10.34
C THR A 77 6.09 -18.74 9.89
N ALA A 78 4.80 -18.38 9.76
CA ALA A 78 3.77 -19.29 9.30
C ALA A 78 3.96 -19.65 7.81
N PHE A 79 4.32 -18.68 6.98
CA PHE A 79 4.62 -18.89 5.56
C PHE A 79 5.81 -19.86 5.38
N GLU A 80 6.95 -19.59 6.00
CA GLU A 80 8.15 -20.42 5.85
C GLU A 80 7.98 -21.84 6.42
N LYS A 81 7.08 -22.01 7.39
CA LYS A 81 6.70 -23.34 7.88
C LYS A 81 5.89 -24.14 6.84
N GLN A 82 5.02 -23.48 6.07
CA GLN A 82 4.22 -24.13 5.02
C GLN A 82 5.03 -24.32 3.72
N HIS A 83 5.98 -23.44 3.47
CA HIS A 83 6.82 -23.41 2.25
C HIS A 83 8.30 -23.38 2.62
N PRO A 84 8.86 -24.49 3.19
CA PRO A 84 10.22 -24.51 3.74
C PRO A 84 11.32 -24.32 2.69
N ASN A 85 10.98 -24.49 1.41
CA ASN A 85 11.86 -24.25 0.26
C ASN A 85 11.87 -22.79 -0.20
N ILE A 86 10.99 -21.91 0.33
CA ILE A 86 10.96 -20.49 -0.02
C ILE A 86 11.38 -19.68 1.21
N LYS A 87 12.42 -18.86 1.04
CA LYS A 87 12.87 -17.88 2.03
C LYS A 87 12.48 -16.48 1.58
N VAL A 88 12.05 -15.65 2.53
CA VAL A 88 11.67 -14.27 2.26
C VAL A 88 12.64 -13.33 2.95
N ASN A 89 13.43 -12.62 2.16
CA ASN A 89 14.25 -11.51 2.62
C ASN A 89 13.39 -10.24 2.65
N ALA A 90 12.76 -9.98 3.79
CA ALA A 90 11.91 -8.81 3.98
C ALA A 90 12.75 -7.57 4.32
N ILE A 91 12.54 -6.49 3.56
CA ILE A 91 13.29 -5.24 3.72
C ILE A 91 12.28 -4.10 3.95
N ARG A 92 12.38 -3.47 5.12
CA ARG A 92 11.59 -2.30 5.44
C ARG A 92 12.13 -1.07 4.70
N MET A 93 11.23 -0.40 3.97
CA MET A 93 11.51 0.80 3.20
C MET A 93 10.75 1.99 3.79
N PRO A 94 11.29 3.22 3.72
CA PRO A 94 10.50 4.41 3.97
C PRO A 94 9.31 4.49 3.02
N TYR A 95 8.14 4.94 3.51
CA TYR A 95 6.97 5.14 2.65
C TYR A 95 7.21 6.28 1.64
N GLU A 96 7.77 7.41 2.13
CA GLU A 96 8.07 8.56 1.29
C GLU A 96 9.14 8.21 0.26
N GLY A 97 8.82 8.41 -1.02
CA GLY A 97 9.71 8.16 -2.15
C GLY A 97 9.88 6.67 -2.49
N LEU A 98 9.06 5.78 -1.95
CA LEU A 98 9.12 4.34 -2.27
C LEU A 98 8.78 4.07 -3.74
N ASP A 99 7.85 4.82 -4.32
CA ASP A 99 7.48 4.77 -5.73
C ASP A 99 8.66 5.16 -6.65
N GLU A 100 9.38 6.23 -6.34
CA GLU A 100 10.58 6.65 -7.08
C GLU A 100 11.73 5.64 -6.93
N GLN A 101 11.88 5.06 -5.74
CA GLN A 101 12.87 4.02 -5.49
C GLN A 101 12.55 2.75 -6.29
N LEU A 102 11.27 2.36 -6.39
CA LEU A 102 10.86 1.22 -7.20
C LEU A 102 11.16 1.45 -8.69
N ILE A 103 10.83 2.62 -9.23
CA ILE A 103 11.15 2.97 -10.63
C ILE A 103 12.65 2.86 -10.89
N THR A 104 13.45 3.39 -9.97
CA THR A 104 14.91 3.34 -10.05
C THR A 104 15.43 1.91 -10.00
N ALA A 105 14.90 1.10 -9.09
CA ALA A 105 15.30 -0.29 -8.90
C ALA A 105 14.93 -1.18 -10.11
N VAL A 106 13.73 -0.99 -10.68
CA VAL A 106 13.32 -1.70 -11.91
C VAL A 106 14.22 -1.34 -13.09
N THR A 107 14.56 -0.05 -13.24
CA THR A 107 15.43 0.41 -14.33
C THR A 107 16.87 -0.09 -14.15
N GLY A 108 17.32 -0.25 -12.90
CA GLY A 108 18.67 -0.69 -12.53
C GLY A 108 18.82 -2.20 -12.35
N ASP A 109 17.81 -3.00 -12.68
CA ASP A 109 17.78 -4.46 -12.49
C ASP A 109 18.06 -4.89 -11.02
N ALA A 110 17.57 -4.10 -10.07
CA ALA A 110 17.74 -4.29 -8.62
C ALA A 110 16.39 -4.25 -7.86
N ALA A 111 15.27 -4.44 -8.57
CA ALA A 111 13.95 -4.45 -7.98
C ALA A 111 13.73 -5.69 -7.08
N PRO A 112 12.90 -5.57 -6.03
CA PRO A 112 12.48 -6.73 -5.24
C PRO A 112 11.61 -7.67 -6.10
N ASP A 113 11.45 -8.91 -5.65
CA ASP A 113 10.52 -9.84 -6.30
C ASP A 113 9.06 -9.49 -6.01
N VAL A 114 8.79 -9.05 -4.79
CA VAL A 114 7.46 -8.65 -4.29
C VAL A 114 7.57 -7.33 -3.53
N ILE A 115 6.53 -6.52 -3.60
CA ILE A 115 6.47 -5.25 -2.87
C ILE A 115 5.03 -4.97 -2.37
N ARG A 116 4.90 -4.46 -1.14
CA ARG A 116 3.71 -3.83 -0.59
C ARG A 116 3.69 -2.38 -1.10
N LEU A 117 2.76 -2.08 -1.99
CA LEU A 117 2.70 -0.83 -2.74
C LEU A 117 1.40 -0.11 -2.43
N ASP A 118 1.45 1.21 -2.26
CA ASP A 118 0.24 2.02 -2.15
C ASP A 118 -0.67 1.78 -3.37
N LEU A 119 -1.96 1.60 -3.13
CA LEU A 119 -2.94 1.28 -4.17
C LEU A 119 -2.98 2.34 -5.29
N THR A 120 -2.69 3.61 -4.97
CA THR A 120 -2.70 4.71 -5.95
C THR A 120 -1.54 4.64 -6.94
N TRP A 121 -0.46 3.95 -6.60
CA TRP A 121 0.73 3.82 -7.45
C TRP A 121 0.65 2.63 -8.41
N VAL A 122 -0.21 1.64 -8.14
CA VAL A 122 -0.29 0.41 -8.96
C VAL A 122 -0.58 0.69 -10.43
N PRO A 123 -1.58 1.51 -10.83
CA PRO A 123 -1.82 1.80 -12.23
C PRO A 123 -0.66 2.53 -12.92
N GLN A 124 0.04 3.40 -12.19
CA GLN A 124 1.21 4.12 -12.70
C GLN A 124 2.37 3.16 -12.95
N MET A 125 2.67 2.28 -11.99
CA MET A 125 3.75 1.29 -12.11
C MET A 125 3.45 0.26 -13.20
N ALA A 126 2.19 -0.18 -13.33
CA ALA A 126 1.74 -1.03 -14.42
C ALA A 126 1.91 -0.35 -15.79
N LYS A 127 1.58 0.94 -15.91
CA LYS A 127 1.79 1.74 -17.13
C LYS A 127 3.27 1.82 -17.52
N LEU A 128 4.17 1.89 -16.54
CA LEU A 128 5.63 1.90 -16.76
C LEU A 128 6.21 0.52 -17.09
N GLY A 129 5.38 -0.55 -17.01
CA GLY A 129 5.85 -1.93 -17.21
C GLY A 129 6.68 -2.47 -16.05
N ALA A 130 6.60 -1.85 -14.88
CA ALA A 130 7.35 -2.27 -13.69
C ALA A 130 6.73 -3.47 -12.98
N LEU A 131 5.44 -3.74 -13.21
CA LEU A 131 4.70 -4.79 -12.53
C LEU A 131 4.35 -5.96 -13.44
N GLU A 132 4.25 -7.14 -12.85
CA GLU A 132 3.80 -8.36 -13.49
C GLU A 132 2.26 -8.40 -13.57
N CYS A 133 1.73 -8.78 -14.74
CA CYS A 133 0.30 -9.03 -14.91
C CYS A 133 -0.08 -10.37 -14.29
N LEU A 134 -1.19 -10.41 -13.55
CA LEU A 134 -1.55 -11.57 -12.72
C LEU A 134 -2.64 -12.46 -13.32
N ASN A 135 -3.34 -12.00 -14.33
CA ASN A 135 -4.54 -12.67 -14.84
C ASN A 135 -4.30 -14.12 -15.28
N ASP A 136 -3.09 -14.45 -15.73
CA ASP A 136 -2.75 -15.79 -16.22
C ASP A 136 -2.18 -16.71 -15.13
N TYR A 137 -2.07 -16.24 -13.87
CA TYR A 137 -1.54 -17.06 -12.79
C TYR A 137 -2.58 -18.03 -12.24
N ALA A 138 -2.17 -19.26 -12.01
CA ALA A 138 -3.04 -20.31 -11.48
C ALA A 138 -3.69 -19.92 -10.14
N GLY A 139 -5.02 -20.00 -10.09
CA GLY A 139 -5.82 -19.64 -8.92
C GLY A 139 -6.13 -18.15 -8.78
N PHE A 140 -5.72 -17.31 -9.74
CA PHE A 140 -6.04 -15.88 -9.71
C PHE A 140 -7.56 -15.63 -9.71
N ASP A 141 -8.33 -16.30 -10.56
CA ASP A 141 -9.77 -16.11 -10.67
C ASP A 141 -10.52 -16.45 -9.37
N ASP A 142 -10.07 -17.49 -8.66
CA ASP A 142 -10.66 -17.87 -7.37
C ASP A 142 -10.40 -16.81 -6.29
N ILE A 143 -9.18 -16.24 -6.25
CA ILE A 143 -8.82 -15.16 -5.34
C ILE A 143 -9.60 -13.90 -5.71
N PHE A 144 -9.65 -13.54 -6.98
CA PHE A 144 -10.38 -12.39 -7.50
C PHE A 144 -11.85 -12.43 -7.08
N ALA A 145 -12.51 -13.59 -7.20
CA ALA A 145 -13.91 -13.78 -6.83
C ALA A 145 -14.16 -13.62 -5.31
N GLY A 146 -13.15 -13.83 -4.49
CA GLY A 146 -13.23 -13.72 -3.01
C GLY A 146 -12.99 -12.31 -2.47
N ILE A 147 -12.50 -11.38 -3.28
CA ILE A 147 -12.17 -10.01 -2.84
C ILE A 147 -13.27 -9.04 -3.24
N MET A 148 -13.52 -8.04 -2.40
CA MET A 148 -14.48 -6.97 -2.69
C MET A 148 -14.14 -6.27 -4.01
N PRO A 149 -15.11 -6.07 -4.92
CA PRO A 149 -14.86 -5.44 -6.22
C PRO A 149 -14.21 -4.05 -6.14
N GLY A 150 -14.57 -3.24 -5.15
CA GLY A 150 -13.97 -1.92 -4.91
C GLY A 150 -12.48 -2.01 -4.62
N SER A 151 -12.05 -2.96 -3.77
CA SER A 151 -10.62 -3.18 -3.49
C SER A 151 -9.90 -3.75 -4.70
N MET A 152 -10.49 -4.72 -5.42
CA MET A 152 -9.87 -5.25 -6.65
C MET A 152 -9.69 -4.21 -7.75
N SER A 153 -10.55 -3.19 -7.80
CA SER A 153 -10.44 -2.12 -8.81
C SER A 153 -9.15 -1.30 -8.71
N THR A 154 -8.51 -1.27 -7.53
CA THR A 154 -7.25 -0.55 -7.31
C THR A 154 -6.08 -1.17 -8.06
N THR A 155 -6.15 -2.47 -8.32
CA THR A 155 -5.11 -3.23 -9.01
C THR A 155 -5.22 -3.20 -10.53
N LEU A 156 -6.30 -2.57 -11.05
CA LEU A 156 -6.69 -2.66 -12.47
C LEU A 156 -5.99 -1.58 -13.31
N TYR A 157 -5.35 -2.00 -14.39
CA TYR A 157 -4.87 -1.12 -15.44
C TYR A 157 -5.17 -1.71 -16.82
N LYS A 158 -5.91 -0.96 -17.66
CA LYS A 158 -6.32 -1.38 -19.01
C LYS A 158 -6.96 -2.78 -19.07
N GLY A 159 -7.83 -3.07 -18.11
CA GLY A 159 -8.58 -4.33 -18.06
C GLY A 159 -7.77 -5.54 -17.55
N GLN A 160 -6.57 -5.34 -17.02
CA GLN A 160 -5.73 -6.37 -16.42
C GLN A 160 -5.33 -6.01 -14.98
N ASN A 161 -5.13 -7.01 -14.12
CA ASN A 161 -4.78 -6.84 -12.74
C ASN A 161 -3.27 -7.02 -12.52
N TYR A 162 -2.67 -6.11 -11.76
CA TYR A 162 -1.24 -6.07 -11.48
C TYR A 162 -0.92 -6.22 -9.99
N GLY A 163 -1.95 -6.38 -9.15
CA GLY A 163 -1.83 -6.53 -7.72
C GLY A 163 -2.91 -7.44 -7.15
N LEU A 164 -2.78 -7.79 -5.87
CA LEU A 164 -3.86 -8.27 -5.02
C LEU A 164 -3.98 -7.29 -3.85
N PRO A 165 -5.18 -6.81 -3.50
CA PRO A 165 -5.37 -6.01 -2.30
C PRO A 165 -4.88 -6.78 -1.06
N LEU A 166 -3.93 -6.20 -0.34
CA LEU A 166 -3.40 -6.76 0.90
C LEU A 166 -4.22 -6.33 2.10
N ASN A 167 -4.61 -5.06 2.11
CA ASN A 167 -5.52 -4.47 3.07
C ASN A 167 -6.32 -3.34 2.42
N ALA A 168 -7.44 -2.98 3.06
CA ALA A 168 -8.18 -1.76 2.77
C ALA A 168 -8.38 -1.01 4.08
N ASN A 169 -8.23 0.30 4.05
CA ASN A 169 -8.48 1.17 5.17
C ASN A 169 -9.31 2.39 4.75
N THR A 170 -9.78 3.14 5.74
CA THR A 170 -10.49 4.40 5.53
C THR A 170 -10.19 5.33 6.68
N THR A 171 -10.44 6.62 6.50
CA THR A 171 -10.39 7.58 7.58
C THR A 171 -11.75 7.77 8.22
N VAL A 172 -11.76 8.13 9.49
CA VAL A 172 -12.93 8.47 10.29
C VAL A 172 -12.68 9.79 11.01
N ALA A 173 -13.74 10.44 11.48
CA ALA A 173 -13.58 11.51 12.44
C ALA A 173 -13.16 10.91 13.79
N VAL A 174 -12.13 11.47 14.38
CA VAL A 174 -11.60 11.09 15.71
C VAL A 174 -11.77 12.27 16.64
N TYR A 175 -12.50 12.07 17.71
CA TYR A 175 -12.83 13.11 18.67
C TYR A 175 -12.08 12.90 19.98
N ASN A 176 -11.53 14.00 20.55
CA ASN A 176 -11.02 14.01 21.92
C ASN A 176 -12.21 14.10 22.89
N ASN A 177 -12.42 13.05 23.70
CA ASN A 177 -13.57 12.94 24.60
C ASN A 177 -13.64 14.06 25.65
N ALA A 178 -12.50 14.50 26.17
CA ALA A 178 -12.44 15.58 27.15
C ALA A 178 -12.86 16.93 26.53
N VAL A 179 -12.37 17.23 25.31
CA VAL A 179 -12.72 18.46 24.58
C VAL A 179 -14.17 18.44 24.12
N LEU A 180 -14.72 17.27 23.69
CA LEU A 180 -16.15 17.13 23.39
C LEU A 180 -17.00 17.54 24.59
N GLN A 181 -16.68 17.01 25.77
CA GLN A 181 -17.43 17.34 27.00
C GLN A 181 -17.27 18.82 27.39
N GLU A 182 -16.06 19.38 27.29
CA GLU A 182 -15.81 20.82 27.50
C GLU A 182 -16.69 21.68 26.59
N TYR A 183 -16.90 21.25 25.34
CA TYR A 183 -17.69 21.96 24.36
C TYR A 183 -19.20 21.65 24.45
N GLY A 184 -19.60 20.78 25.38
CA GLY A 184 -21.01 20.48 25.72
C GLY A 184 -21.62 19.39 24.85
N PHE A 185 -20.81 18.52 24.23
CA PHE A 185 -21.27 17.37 23.49
C PHE A 185 -21.20 16.10 24.36
N ASP A 186 -22.32 15.38 24.47
CA ASP A 186 -22.38 14.06 25.12
C ASP A 186 -21.90 12.94 24.19
N ALA A 187 -21.84 13.18 22.87
CA ALA A 187 -21.39 12.26 21.83
C ALA A 187 -20.88 13.04 20.61
N PRO A 188 -20.11 12.40 19.70
CA PRO A 188 -19.70 13.00 18.45
C PRO A 188 -20.87 13.61 17.67
N PRO A 189 -20.80 14.89 17.23
CA PRO A 189 -21.85 15.51 16.44
C PRO A 189 -21.99 14.86 15.06
N GLU A 190 -23.24 14.55 14.67
CA GLU A 190 -23.54 13.85 13.40
C GLU A 190 -23.46 14.77 12.18
N THR A 191 -23.55 16.09 12.37
CA THR A 191 -23.52 17.07 11.29
C THR A 191 -22.45 18.12 11.52
N LEU A 192 -21.92 18.68 10.43
CA LEU A 192 -20.95 19.76 10.50
C LEU A 192 -21.58 21.02 11.16
N ASP A 193 -22.86 21.28 10.90
CA ASP A 193 -23.58 22.41 11.52
C ASP A 193 -23.66 22.24 13.04
N ALA A 194 -23.89 21.01 13.54
CA ALA A 194 -23.88 20.74 14.97
C ALA A 194 -22.48 20.96 15.57
N LEU A 195 -21.43 20.49 14.90
CA LEU A 195 -20.05 20.72 15.31
C LEU A 195 -19.73 22.23 15.32
N MET A 196 -20.10 22.98 14.27
CA MET A 196 -19.92 24.43 14.15
C MET A 196 -20.67 25.21 15.23
N GLY A 197 -21.72 24.61 15.82
CA GLY A 197 -22.45 25.19 16.95
C GLY A 197 -21.59 25.43 18.21
N ALA A 198 -20.41 24.82 18.30
CA ALA A 198 -19.45 25.03 19.38
C ALA A 198 -18.32 26.03 19.03
N LEU A 199 -18.45 26.77 17.93
CA LEU A 199 -17.42 27.72 17.50
C LEU A 199 -17.13 28.82 18.54
N ASP A 200 -18.11 29.20 19.36
CA ASP A 200 -17.96 30.13 20.47
C ASP A 200 -17.10 29.62 21.63
N LYS A 201 -16.74 28.33 21.64
CA LYS A 201 -15.84 27.69 22.61
C LYS A 201 -14.38 27.68 22.15
N THR A 202 -14.14 28.01 20.87
CA THR A 202 -12.77 28.07 20.32
C THR A 202 -12.12 29.41 20.63
N ASP A 203 -10.80 29.42 20.80
CA ASP A 203 -9.97 30.61 20.92
C ASP A 203 -8.61 30.35 20.23
N PRO A 204 -8.46 30.80 18.98
CA PRO A 204 -7.19 30.64 18.27
C PRO A 204 -5.99 31.31 18.94
N ALA A 205 -6.22 32.33 19.80
CA ALA A 205 -5.14 32.97 20.56
C ALA A 205 -4.62 32.08 21.71
N GLU A 206 -5.45 31.15 22.18
CA GLU A 206 -5.13 30.12 23.17
C GLU A 206 -4.87 28.75 22.50
N GLU A 207 -4.63 28.74 21.17
CA GLU A 207 -4.41 27.53 20.37
C GLU A 207 -5.57 26.52 20.45
N LYS A 208 -6.82 26.99 20.51
CA LYS A 208 -8.02 26.14 20.54
C LYS A 208 -8.83 26.35 19.27
N TRP A 209 -8.90 25.30 18.45
CA TRP A 209 -9.69 25.27 17.22
C TRP A 209 -10.73 24.15 17.26
N LEU A 210 -11.74 24.28 16.39
CA LEU A 210 -12.82 23.30 16.38
C LEU A 210 -12.35 21.94 15.85
N PHE A 211 -11.57 21.92 14.76
CA PHE A 211 -10.97 20.70 14.22
C PHE A 211 -9.71 20.97 13.41
N ALA A 212 -8.99 19.93 13.04
CA ALA A 212 -7.87 20.02 12.12
C ALA A 212 -8.16 19.35 10.77
N VAL A 213 -7.68 19.99 9.71
CA VAL A 213 -7.39 19.35 8.42
C VAL A 213 -5.88 19.13 8.39
N SER A 214 -5.45 17.88 8.39
CA SER A 214 -4.04 17.49 8.64
C SER A 214 -3.16 17.63 7.39
N GLY A 215 -3.19 18.78 6.72
CA GLY A 215 -2.40 19.11 5.53
C GLY A 215 -3.24 19.49 4.33
N SER A 216 -2.60 20.08 3.33
CA SER A 216 -3.22 20.54 2.07
C SER A 216 -3.06 19.56 0.90
N TYR A 217 -2.93 18.25 1.19
CA TYR A 217 -2.81 17.20 0.19
C TYR A 217 -4.10 16.37 0.07
N ASN A 218 -4.18 15.54 -0.96
CA ASN A 218 -5.41 14.83 -1.33
C ASN A 218 -6.01 13.99 -0.19
N TRP A 219 -5.20 13.19 0.53
CA TRP A 219 -5.70 12.33 1.61
C TRP A 219 -6.41 13.12 2.72
N ALA A 220 -5.86 14.26 3.12
CA ALA A 220 -6.45 15.10 4.17
C ALA A 220 -7.64 15.94 3.67
N MET A 221 -7.62 16.37 2.40
CA MET A 221 -8.59 17.33 1.86
C MET A 221 -9.83 16.69 1.24
N LEU A 222 -9.68 15.53 0.57
CA LEU A 222 -10.76 14.91 -0.21
C LEU A 222 -11.99 14.54 0.63
N PRO A 223 -11.88 13.99 1.86
CA PRO A 223 -13.04 13.72 2.68
C PRO A 223 -13.91 14.98 2.91
N PHE A 224 -13.29 16.12 3.15
CA PHE A 224 -14.01 17.39 3.31
C PHE A 224 -14.57 17.91 1.98
N ILE A 225 -13.79 17.88 0.91
CA ILE A 225 -14.24 18.34 -0.42
C ILE A 225 -15.48 17.55 -0.87
N TRP A 226 -15.46 16.23 -0.75
CA TRP A 226 -16.59 15.39 -1.16
C TRP A 226 -17.80 15.54 -0.23
N THR A 227 -17.59 15.64 1.09
CA THR A 227 -18.66 15.88 2.05
C THR A 227 -19.34 17.23 1.80
N LEU A 228 -18.58 18.25 1.39
CA LEU A 228 -19.08 19.57 0.98
C LEU A 228 -19.73 19.59 -0.42
N GLY A 229 -19.73 18.47 -1.14
CA GLY A 229 -20.38 18.31 -2.45
C GLY A 229 -19.47 18.49 -3.66
N GLY A 230 -18.17 18.70 -3.46
CA GLY A 230 -17.21 18.74 -4.54
C GLY A 230 -16.94 17.35 -5.15
N SER A 231 -16.28 17.33 -6.30
CA SER A 231 -15.88 16.10 -6.99
C SER A 231 -14.54 16.29 -7.72
N VAL A 232 -13.82 15.20 -7.97
CA VAL A 232 -12.52 15.24 -8.67
C VAL A 232 -12.68 14.91 -10.15
N THR A 233 -13.52 13.91 -10.45
CA THR A 233 -13.75 13.41 -11.81
C THR A 233 -15.24 13.16 -12.05
N ASP A 234 -15.60 12.85 -13.31
CA ASP A 234 -16.89 12.22 -13.64
C ASP A 234 -17.01 10.83 -13.00
N GLY A 235 -18.20 10.22 -13.08
CA GLY A 235 -18.48 8.90 -12.52
C GLY A 235 -17.74 7.75 -13.19
N ASP A 236 -17.25 7.95 -14.41
CA ASP A 236 -16.51 6.96 -15.20
C ASP A 236 -14.98 7.15 -15.12
N TYR A 237 -14.51 8.10 -14.32
CA TYR A 237 -13.08 8.45 -14.12
C TYR A 237 -12.36 8.84 -15.43
N THR A 238 -13.07 9.46 -16.37
CA THR A 238 -12.53 9.80 -17.70
C THR A 238 -12.05 11.22 -17.83
N THR A 239 -12.61 12.16 -17.06
CA THR A 239 -12.22 13.57 -17.07
C THR A 239 -12.29 14.20 -15.68
N ALA A 240 -11.31 15.04 -15.37
CA ALA A 240 -11.33 15.93 -14.21
C ALA A 240 -11.83 17.34 -14.56
N SER A 241 -11.84 17.71 -15.85
CA SER A 241 -12.30 19.02 -16.31
C SER A 241 -13.81 19.17 -16.12
N GLY A 242 -14.23 20.22 -15.44
CA GLY A 242 -15.62 20.48 -15.08
C GLY A 242 -16.05 19.86 -13.74
N TYR A 243 -15.21 19.02 -13.14
CA TYR A 243 -15.40 18.41 -11.83
C TYR A 243 -14.41 18.99 -10.81
N LEU A 244 -13.11 18.72 -10.95
CA LEU A 244 -12.10 19.30 -10.06
C LEU A 244 -12.10 20.82 -10.03
N ASN A 245 -12.36 21.46 -11.18
CA ASN A 245 -12.55 22.91 -11.33
C ASN A 245 -14.04 23.31 -11.44
N GLY A 246 -14.96 22.41 -11.06
CA GLY A 246 -16.40 22.67 -11.05
C GLY A 246 -16.82 23.63 -9.92
N ALA A 247 -17.99 24.25 -10.07
CA ALA A 247 -18.47 25.24 -9.10
C ALA A 247 -18.59 24.68 -7.68
N ASP A 248 -19.03 23.44 -7.52
CA ASP A 248 -19.19 22.80 -6.20
C ASP A 248 -17.84 22.52 -5.54
N THR A 249 -16.84 22.07 -6.31
CA THR A 249 -15.48 21.86 -5.79
C THR A 249 -14.81 23.17 -5.41
N VAL A 250 -14.96 24.22 -6.25
CA VAL A 250 -14.46 25.57 -5.93
C VAL A 250 -15.11 26.08 -4.65
N LYS A 251 -16.44 25.93 -4.51
CA LYS A 251 -17.17 26.30 -3.30
C LYS A 251 -16.68 25.52 -2.06
N ALA A 252 -16.44 24.23 -2.19
CA ALA A 252 -15.89 23.41 -1.11
C ALA A 252 -14.50 23.91 -0.67
N LEU A 253 -13.62 24.19 -1.62
CA LEU A 253 -12.29 24.75 -1.35
C LEU A 253 -12.38 26.15 -0.72
N ASP A 254 -13.23 27.03 -1.23
CA ASP A 254 -13.46 28.36 -0.65
C ASP A 254 -13.96 28.25 0.80
N THR A 255 -14.83 27.27 1.09
CA THR A 255 -15.31 26.99 2.44
C THR A 255 -14.16 26.59 3.37
N ILE A 256 -13.29 25.65 2.94
CA ILE A 256 -12.13 25.20 3.73
C ILE A 256 -11.14 26.36 3.96
N VAL A 257 -10.88 27.16 2.93
CA VAL A 257 -10.05 28.38 3.04
C VAL A 257 -10.68 29.40 4.01
N GLY A 258 -12.01 29.52 3.97
CA GLY A 258 -12.77 30.35 4.92
C GLY A 258 -12.57 29.87 6.35
N TRP A 259 -12.72 28.56 6.61
CA TRP A 259 -12.49 27.99 7.95
C TRP A 259 -11.11 28.32 8.51
N TYR A 260 -10.06 28.25 7.67
CA TYR A 260 -8.71 28.62 8.10
C TYR A 260 -8.60 30.13 8.42
N LYS A 261 -9.12 31.00 7.57
CA LYS A 261 -9.08 32.45 7.76
C LYS A 261 -9.88 32.92 8.98
N ASP A 262 -10.99 32.26 9.25
CA ASP A 262 -11.91 32.59 10.34
C ASP A 262 -11.52 31.89 11.67
N GLY A 263 -10.42 31.11 11.69
CA GLY A 263 -9.91 30.42 12.88
C GLY A 263 -10.79 29.26 13.34
N VAL A 264 -11.57 28.68 12.44
CA VAL A 264 -12.34 27.45 12.71
C VAL A 264 -11.41 26.23 12.76
N ILE A 265 -10.47 26.16 11.81
CA ILE A 265 -9.42 25.14 11.74
C ILE A 265 -8.06 25.74 12.03
N GLY A 266 -7.19 24.92 12.62
CA GLY A 266 -5.85 25.35 13.00
C GLY A 266 -4.81 25.26 11.88
N PRO A 267 -3.55 25.54 12.20
CA PRO A 267 -2.44 25.65 11.26
C PRO A 267 -2.00 24.33 10.64
N ALA A 268 -2.48 23.18 11.13
CA ALA A 268 -2.15 21.86 10.59
C ALA A 268 -2.36 21.73 9.07
N ILE A 269 -3.35 22.45 8.51
CA ILE A 269 -3.61 22.47 7.05
C ILE A 269 -2.43 23.03 6.26
N MET A 270 -1.64 23.92 6.85
CA MET A 270 -0.43 24.50 6.25
C MET A 270 0.84 23.70 6.58
N GLY A 271 0.72 22.57 7.29
CA GLY A 271 1.86 21.78 7.78
C GLY A 271 2.57 22.41 8.98
N GLU A 272 1.92 23.33 9.68
CA GLU A 272 2.46 24.02 10.85
C GLU A 272 1.98 23.35 12.15
N GLN A 273 2.64 23.68 13.27
CA GLN A 273 2.27 23.19 14.60
C GLN A 273 1.16 24.07 15.25
N PRO A 274 0.28 23.45 16.08
CA PRO A 274 0.22 22.02 16.36
C PRO A 274 -0.34 21.24 15.15
N ASP A 275 0.33 20.12 14.81
CA ASP A 275 -0.18 19.20 13.80
C ASP A 275 -1.46 18.48 14.27
N GLY A 276 -2.06 17.65 13.39
CA GLY A 276 -3.30 16.95 13.73
C GLY A 276 -3.17 16.05 14.95
N TRP A 277 -2.10 15.25 15.05
CA TRP A 277 -1.91 14.29 16.14
C TRP A 277 -1.50 14.97 17.44
N GLY A 278 -0.44 15.75 17.41
CA GLY A 278 0.02 16.50 18.58
C GLY A 278 -1.06 17.43 19.13
N GLY A 279 -1.80 18.08 18.22
CA GLY A 279 -2.84 19.01 18.61
C GLY A 279 -4.08 18.37 19.23
N ILE A 280 -4.54 17.20 18.72
CA ILE A 280 -5.67 16.51 19.36
C ILE A 280 -5.25 15.93 20.72
N GLU A 281 -4.01 15.44 20.85
CA GLU A 281 -3.48 14.94 22.10
C GLU A 281 -3.32 16.04 23.15
N ALA A 282 -2.92 17.23 22.73
CA ALA A 282 -2.82 18.41 23.62
C ALA A 282 -4.16 19.08 23.91
N GLY A 283 -5.26 18.70 23.21
CA GLY A 283 -6.57 19.33 23.37
C GLY A 283 -6.75 20.61 22.56
N ASN A 284 -5.87 20.89 21.60
CA ASN A 284 -6.00 22.04 20.69
C ASN A 284 -7.15 21.87 19.68
N TYR A 285 -7.51 20.62 19.35
CA TYR A 285 -8.56 20.26 18.42
C TYR A 285 -9.59 19.34 19.08
N THR A 286 -10.87 19.57 18.79
CA THR A 286 -11.95 18.65 19.19
C THR A 286 -11.96 17.40 18.31
N MET A 287 -11.62 17.57 17.01
CA MET A 287 -11.70 16.52 16.01
C MET A 287 -10.52 16.60 15.04
N ILE A 288 -10.05 15.44 14.62
CA ILE A 288 -9.21 15.24 13.45
C ILE A 288 -9.83 14.17 12.54
N VAL A 289 -9.31 14.00 11.32
CA VAL A 289 -9.69 12.91 10.42
C VAL A 289 -8.51 12.01 10.25
N GLU A 290 -8.65 10.74 10.71
CA GLU A 290 -7.54 9.78 10.76
C GLU A 290 -7.97 8.34 10.47
N GLY A 291 -6.99 7.51 10.14
CA GLY A 291 -7.15 6.10 9.87
C GLY A 291 -6.91 5.20 11.10
N PRO A 292 -7.01 3.86 10.94
CA PRO A 292 -6.88 2.90 12.03
C PRO A 292 -5.50 2.93 12.72
N TRP A 293 -4.46 3.40 12.03
CA TRP A 293 -3.12 3.55 12.59
C TRP A 293 -3.05 4.54 13.77
N PHE A 294 -3.96 5.52 13.85
CA PHE A 294 -4.06 6.42 15.00
C PHE A 294 -4.34 5.64 16.30
N PHE A 295 -5.10 4.55 16.21
CA PHE A 295 -5.48 3.70 17.34
C PHE A 295 -4.51 2.53 17.58
N SER A 296 -3.28 2.59 17.08
CA SER A 296 -2.29 1.52 17.24
C SER A 296 -1.79 1.34 18.69
N SER A 297 -1.99 2.31 19.58
CA SER A 297 -1.73 2.18 21.02
C SER A 297 -3.03 1.84 21.76
N GLU A 298 -2.94 0.89 22.74
CA GLU A 298 -4.10 0.30 23.43
C GLU A 298 -4.93 1.30 24.26
N ASP A 299 -4.33 2.40 24.71
CA ASP A 299 -4.97 3.42 25.55
C ASP A 299 -5.73 4.50 24.75
N LYS A 300 -5.59 4.55 23.44
CA LYS A 300 -6.22 5.61 22.64
C LYS A 300 -7.75 5.49 22.54
N LEU A 301 -8.31 4.29 22.53
CA LEU A 301 -9.76 4.09 22.49
C LEU A 301 -10.51 4.58 23.74
N ASP A 302 -9.84 4.68 24.89
CA ASP A 302 -10.43 5.25 26.11
C ASP A 302 -10.49 6.78 26.06
N THR A 303 -9.56 7.41 25.36
CA THR A 303 -9.38 8.87 25.29
C THR A 303 -10.11 9.47 24.08
N TYR A 304 -10.19 8.74 22.98
CA TYR A 304 -10.74 9.22 21.71
C TYR A 304 -11.89 8.35 21.21
N THR A 305 -12.90 8.99 20.64
CA THR A 305 -14.04 8.30 20.04
C THR A 305 -13.99 8.42 18.51
N PRO A 306 -13.88 7.29 17.77
CA PRO A 306 -14.06 7.31 16.32
C PRO A 306 -15.53 7.44 15.94
N ALA A 307 -15.83 8.23 14.92
CA ALA A 307 -17.18 8.42 14.41
C ALA A 307 -17.15 8.63 12.88
N LEU A 308 -18.32 8.59 12.24
CA LEU A 308 -18.42 9.02 10.86
C LEU A 308 -18.04 10.50 10.74
N MET A 309 -17.55 10.91 9.57
CA MET A 309 -17.36 12.32 9.26
C MET A 309 -18.68 13.07 9.48
N PRO A 310 -18.67 14.25 10.16
CA PRO A 310 -19.88 15.03 10.32
C PRO A 310 -20.45 15.41 8.95
N SER A 311 -21.73 15.11 8.76
CA SER A 311 -22.38 15.23 7.45
C SER A 311 -22.72 16.67 7.09
N VAL A 312 -22.77 16.93 5.78
CA VAL A 312 -23.30 18.16 5.17
C VAL A 312 -24.40 17.75 4.19
N ASP A 313 -25.62 18.27 4.35
CA ASP A 313 -26.78 17.89 3.53
C ASP A 313 -26.98 16.37 3.42
N GLY A 314 -26.74 15.66 4.51
CA GLY A 314 -26.82 14.18 4.57
C GLY A 314 -25.67 13.43 3.91
N ARG A 315 -24.65 14.12 3.42
CA ARG A 315 -23.41 13.50 2.90
C ARG A 315 -22.35 13.44 3.98
N SER A 316 -21.84 12.23 4.22
CA SER A 316 -20.67 11.94 5.06
C SER A 316 -19.78 11.03 4.25
N ILE A 317 -18.72 11.55 3.68
CA ILE A 317 -17.87 10.82 2.74
C ILE A 317 -16.45 10.79 3.25
N SER A 318 -15.83 9.62 3.20
CA SER A 318 -14.44 9.43 3.52
C SER A 318 -13.66 8.87 2.33
N ILE A 319 -12.36 8.71 2.50
CA ILE A 319 -11.45 8.18 1.48
C ILE A 319 -11.14 6.72 1.78
N VAL A 320 -11.05 5.90 0.75
CA VAL A 320 -10.56 4.52 0.86
C VAL A 320 -9.07 4.52 0.48
N GLY A 321 -8.30 3.91 1.33
CA GLY A 321 -6.89 3.64 1.13
C GLY A 321 -6.56 2.17 1.31
N GLY A 322 -5.29 1.87 1.32
CA GLY A 322 -4.76 0.55 1.51
C GLY A 322 -3.54 0.30 0.64
N GLU A 323 -3.05 -0.89 0.71
CA GLU A 323 -1.90 -1.32 -0.07
C GLU A 323 -2.21 -2.60 -0.81
N ASP A 324 -1.68 -2.68 -2.01
CA ASP A 324 -1.69 -3.86 -2.83
C ASP A 324 -0.35 -4.60 -2.71
N ILE A 325 -0.39 -5.92 -2.70
CA ILE A 325 0.82 -6.71 -2.85
C ILE A 325 1.04 -7.00 -4.34
N VAL A 326 2.15 -6.57 -4.89
CA VAL A 326 2.48 -6.65 -6.31
C VAL A 326 3.76 -7.45 -6.54
N MET A 327 3.92 -8.00 -7.73
CA MET A 327 5.17 -8.60 -8.21
C MET A 327 5.82 -7.68 -9.21
N THR A 328 7.14 -7.58 -9.19
CA THR A 328 7.86 -6.83 -10.22
C THR A 328 8.01 -7.65 -11.49
N SER A 329 7.93 -6.99 -12.64
CA SER A 329 8.07 -7.64 -13.95
C SER A 329 9.45 -8.25 -14.18
N THR A 330 10.48 -7.71 -13.51
CA THR A 330 11.88 -8.14 -13.61
C THR A 330 12.22 -9.35 -12.73
N SER A 331 11.33 -9.76 -11.82
CA SER A 331 11.57 -10.95 -11.00
C SER A 331 11.75 -12.21 -11.86
N SER A 332 12.83 -12.93 -11.63
CA SER A 332 13.08 -14.27 -12.18
C SER A 332 12.50 -15.41 -11.34
N LYS A 333 11.91 -15.09 -10.17
CA LYS A 333 11.41 -16.05 -9.16
C LYS A 333 9.89 -16.00 -9.05
N LYS A 334 9.21 -15.87 -10.19
CA LYS A 334 7.77 -15.57 -10.26
C LYS A 334 6.89 -16.58 -9.55
N ASP A 335 7.20 -17.90 -9.61
CA ASP A 335 6.41 -18.94 -8.94
C ASP A 335 6.50 -18.85 -7.40
N ALA A 336 7.70 -18.59 -6.88
CA ALA A 336 7.90 -18.39 -5.44
C ALA A 336 7.25 -17.08 -4.96
N ALA A 337 7.40 -16.01 -5.74
CA ALA A 337 6.77 -14.73 -5.47
C ALA A 337 5.23 -14.82 -5.51
N TRP A 338 4.66 -15.55 -6.46
CA TRP A 338 3.23 -15.83 -6.53
C TRP A 338 2.74 -16.66 -5.35
N THR A 339 3.50 -17.67 -4.95
CA THR A 339 3.19 -18.50 -3.77
C THR A 339 3.15 -17.66 -2.49
N PHE A 340 4.14 -16.78 -2.30
CA PHE A 340 4.15 -15.86 -1.16
C PHE A 340 2.96 -14.88 -1.18
N ARG A 341 2.68 -14.28 -2.33
CA ARG A 341 1.54 -13.35 -2.46
C ARG A 341 0.18 -13.97 -2.17
N LYS A 342 -0.03 -15.22 -2.59
CA LYS A 342 -1.30 -15.94 -2.31
C LYS A 342 -1.47 -16.24 -0.82
N PHE A 343 -0.37 -16.35 -0.09
CA PHE A 343 -0.39 -16.59 1.34
C PHE A 343 -0.69 -15.31 2.12
N MET A 344 -0.19 -14.16 1.68
CA MET A 344 -0.42 -12.85 2.28
C MET A 344 -1.87 -12.41 2.14
#